data_f8cf539d10c3e536bdcbe7d08f06e305
#
_entry.id   f8cf539d10c3e536bdcbe7d08f06e305
#
_cell.length_a   1.000
_cell.length_b   1.000
_cell.length_c   1.000
_cell.angle_alpha   90.00
_cell.angle_beta   90.00
_cell.angle_gamma   90.00
#
_symmetry.space_group_name_H-M   'P 1'
#
loop_
_entity.id
_entity.type
_entity.pdbx_description
1 polymer ?
#
loop_
_entity_poly.entity_id
_entity_poly.type
_entity_poly.pdbx_seq_one_letter_code
_entity_poly.pdbx_strand_id
1 'polypeptide(L)'
;TRKESSAASDVYKRQVLAMQTLKTFNLNATKALTVISIIVVLLWVLPYAVPSDPSTLGANPTGWGIFAVFMWGLYCAFAATEYRSLRGLGMRPRQWLTSMHATLWLTALIFGAVAWTAYYIALQSGAYANSSWAITPGTVEASLPFCYAATFGSFACGHLITGYVGALIGVVVSSANQSSLFVRLLLIAGIIIGLFLADGILITLVESFGAAEIGAPWPGMFFFAGLAALICTAAIHLLARRIQP
;
A
#
# COMPACT_ATOMS: atom_id res chain seq x y z
N THR A 1 31.80 -28.43 -17.69
CA THR A 1 30.45 -28.53 -18.34
C THR A 1 29.37 -28.98 -17.36
N ARG A 2 29.59 -29.96 -16.44
CA ARG A 2 28.55 -30.39 -15.47
C ARG A 2 28.21 -29.34 -14.41
N LYS A 3 29.15 -28.51 -13.94
CA LYS A 3 28.91 -27.44 -12.94
C LYS A 3 28.09 -26.27 -13.49
N GLU A 4 28.30 -25.93 -14.78
CA GLU A 4 27.57 -24.84 -15.41
C GLU A 4 26.10 -25.20 -15.64
N SER A 5 25.78 -26.45 -15.99
CA SER A 5 24.39 -26.91 -16.14
C SER A 5 23.64 -26.96 -14.81
N SER A 6 24.34 -27.26 -13.70
CA SER A 6 23.79 -27.22 -12.35
C SER A 6 23.44 -25.78 -11.92
N ALA A 7 24.32 -24.82 -12.13
CA ALA A 7 24.12 -23.43 -11.78
C ALA A 7 22.95 -22.80 -12.58
N ALA A 8 22.86 -23.06 -13.88
CA ALA A 8 21.76 -22.60 -14.72
C ALA A 8 20.41 -23.22 -14.29
N SER A 9 20.40 -24.50 -13.91
CA SER A 9 19.20 -25.17 -13.36
C SER A 9 18.74 -24.54 -12.05
N ASP A 10 19.67 -24.18 -11.17
CA ASP A 10 19.37 -23.56 -9.88
C ASP A 10 18.85 -22.13 -10.02
N VAL A 11 19.41 -21.36 -10.95
CA VAL A 11 18.91 -20.01 -11.28
C VAL A 11 17.49 -20.10 -11.84
N TYR A 12 17.24 -21.01 -12.77
CA TYR A 12 15.90 -21.21 -13.35
C TYR A 12 14.89 -21.64 -12.29
N LYS A 13 15.22 -22.58 -11.40
CA LYS A 13 14.36 -23.00 -10.29
C LYS A 13 14.03 -21.85 -9.36
N ARG A 14 15.02 -20.99 -9.03
CA ARG A 14 14.81 -19.80 -8.19
C ARG A 14 13.89 -18.79 -8.86
N GLN A 15 14.03 -18.55 -10.17
CA GLN A 15 13.16 -17.66 -10.93
C GLN A 15 11.72 -18.18 -10.99
N VAL A 16 11.52 -19.47 -11.25
CA VAL A 16 10.21 -20.11 -11.26
C VAL A 16 9.56 -20.03 -9.87
N LEU A 17 10.32 -20.28 -8.81
CA LEU A 17 9.86 -20.17 -7.42
C LEU A 17 9.46 -18.74 -7.06
N ALA A 18 10.26 -17.74 -7.47
CA ALA A 18 9.95 -16.34 -7.24
C ALA A 18 8.67 -15.90 -7.97
N MET A 19 8.50 -16.32 -9.25
CA MET A 19 7.25 -16.03 -10.00
C MET A 19 6.04 -16.73 -9.38
N GLN A 20 6.18 -17.96 -8.90
CA GLN A 20 5.11 -18.66 -8.19
C GLN A 20 4.77 -17.96 -6.88
N THR A 21 5.77 -17.43 -6.17
CA THR A 21 5.56 -16.71 -4.91
C THR A 21 4.71 -15.45 -5.14
N LEU A 22 4.99 -14.65 -6.16
CA LEU A 22 4.19 -13.46 -6.47
C LEU A 22 2.77 -13.80 -6.96
N LYS A 23 2.61 -14.91 -7.68
CA LYS A 23 1.29 -15.32 -8.18
C LYS A 23 0.34 -15.79 -7.10
N THR A 24 0.83 -16.30 -5.98
CA THR A 24 0.00 -16.99 -4.98
C THR A 24 -1.02 -16.06 -4.32
N PHE A 25 -0.64 -14.85 -3.93
CA PHE A 25 -1.55 -13.87 -3.36
C PHE A 25 -2.57 -13.35 -4.39
N ASN A 26 -2.16 -13.27 -5.65
CA ASN A 26 -2.95 -12.69 -6.74
C ASN A 26 -3.58 -13.76 -7.66
N LEU A 27 -3.62 -15.03 -7.26
CA LEU A 27 -3.91 -16.16 -8.17
C LEU A 27 -5.24 -16.01 -8.91
N ASN A 28 -6.32 -15.68 -8.17
CA ASN A 28 -7.64 -15.46 -8.74
C ASN A 28 -7.92 -13.99 -9.10
N ALA A 29 -7.07 -13.08 -8.62
CA ALA A 29 -7.26 -11.63 -8.73
C ALA A 29 -6.31 -10.98 -9.76
N THR A 30 -5.61 -11.75 -10.61
CA THR A 30 -4.58 -11.22 -11.52
C THR A 30 -5.13 -10.17 -12.50
N LYS A 31 -6.33 -10.40 -13.05
CA LYS A 31 -7.00 -9.43 -13.92
C LYS A 31 -7.37 -8.16 -13.15
N ALA A 32 -7.88 -8.33 -11.93
CA ALA A 32 -8.20 -7.20 -11.05
C ALA A 32 -6.94 -6.42 -10.67
N LEU A 33 -5.82 -7.08 -10.40
CA LEU A 33 -4.54 -6.43 -10.15
C LEU A 33 -4.14 -5.52 -11.31
N THR A 34 -4.23 -6.01 -12.54
CA THR A 34 -3.90 -5.21 -13.73
C THR A 34 -4.79 -3.98 -13.84
N VAL A 35 -6.11 -4.14 -13.73
CA VAL A 35 -7.06 -3.03 -13.81
C VAL A 35 -6.81 -2.00 -12.70
N ILE A 36 -6.69 -2.45 -11.46
CA ILE A 36 -6.43 -1.56 -10.32
C ILE A 36 -5.08 -0.87 -10.45
N SER A 37 -4.04 -1.56 -10.91
CA SER A 37 -2.73 -0.94 -11.14
C SER A 37 -2.81 0.19 -12.16
N ILE A 38 -3.56 0.00 -13.25
CA ILE A 38 -3.80 1.07 -14.23
C ILE A 38 -4.54 2.24 -13.59
N ILE A 39 -5.59 1.97 -12.82
CA ILE A 39 -6.37 3.01 -12.14
C ILE A 39 -5.47 3.79 -11.16
N VAL A 40 -4.69 3.11 -10.32
CA VAL A 40 -3.77 3.74 -9.36
C VAL A 40 -2.75 4.63 -10.07
N VAL A 41 -2.16 4.13 -11.17
CA VAL A 41 -1.21 4.92 -11.98
C VAL A 41 -1.89 6.16 -12.56
N LEU A 42 -3.09 6.03 -13.12
CA LEU A 42 -3.84 7.17 -13.65
C LEU A 42 -4.18 8.19 -12.56
N LEU A 43 -4.61 7.74 -11.38
CA LEU A 43 -4.91 8.61 -10.24
C LEU A 43 -3.69 9.40 -9.76
N TRP A 44 -2.48 8.87 -9.90
CA TRP A 44 -1.26 9.60 -9.58
C TRP A 44 -0.78 10.53 -10.71
N VAL A 45 -0.98 10.16 -11.96
CA VAL A 45 -0.44 10.91 -13.11
C VAL A 45 -1.38 12.02 -13.57
N LEU A 46 -2.69 11.75 -13.66
CA LEU A 46 -3.67 12.69 -14.22
C LEU A 46 -3.69 14.06 -13.52
N PRO A 47 -3.66 14.15 -12.17
CA PRO A 47 -3.70 15.44 -11.48
C PRO A 47 -2.53 16.36 -11.81
N TYR A 48 -1.41 15.76 -12.22
CA TYR A 48 -0.22 16.51 -12.62
C TYR A 48 -0.12 16.77 -14.13
N ALA A 49 -0.82 15.95 -14.93
CA ALA A 49 -0.78 16.04 -16.39
C ALA A 49 -1.84 17.01 -16.95
N VAL A 50 -2.95 17.20 -16.22
CA VAL A 50 -4.05 18.06 -16.67
C VAL A 50 -3.93 19.41 -15.96
N PRO A 51 -3.66 20.50 -16.67
CA PRO A 51 -3.69 21.83 -16.08
C PRO A 51 -5.12 22.11 -15.59
N SER A 52 -5.28 22.25 -14.28
CA SER A 52 -6.56 22.56 -13.67
C SER A 52 -6.42 23.79 -12.79
N ASP A 53 -7.48 24.58 -12.72
CA ASP A 53 -7.52 25.75 -11.85
C ASP A 53 -7.36 25.30 -10.38
N PRO A 54 -6.38 25.83 -9.62
CA PRO A 54 -6.15 25.49 -8.21
C PRO A 54 -7.39 25.64 -7.31
N SER A 55 -8.35 26.46 -7.74
CA SER A 55 -9.60 26.68 -7.01
C SER A 55 -10.61 25.55 -7.15
N THR A 56 -10.44 24.62 -8.06
CA THR A 56 -11.37 23.50 -8.26
C THR A 56 -11.02 22.30 -7.37
N LEU A 57 -12.00 21.73 -6.69
CA LEU A 57 -11.84 20.56 -5.82
C LEU A 57 -11.20 19.35 -6.57
N GLY A 58 -11.38 19.27 -7.90
CA GLY A 58 -10.78 18.23 -8.75
C GLY A 58 -9.29 18.40 -9.03
N ALA A 59 -8.74 19.57 -8.68
CA ALA A 59 -7.35 19.90 -8.96
C ALA A 59 -6.37 19.55 -7.83
N ASN A 60 -6.86 19.04 -6.68
CA ASN A 60 -6.01 18.76 -5.54
C ASN A 60 -5.31 17.38 -5.67
N PRO A 61 -3.98 17.34 -5.97
CA PRO A 61 -3.23 16.09 -6.09
C PRO A 61 -3.30 15.22 -4.82
N THR A 62 -3.46 15.85 -3.66
CA THR A 62 -3.60 15.14 -2.37
C THR A 62 -4.84 14.27 -2.35
N GLY A 63 -5.99 14.80 -2.76
CA GLY A 63 -7.25 14.04 -2.81
C GLY A 63 -7.18 12.85 -3.75
N TRP A 64 -6.58 13.03 -4.92
CA TRP A 64 -6.36 11.94 -5.88
C TRP A 64 -5.42 10.88 -5.33
N GLY A 65 -4.37 11.30 -4.61
CA GLY A 65 -3.46 10.38 -3.93
C GLY A 65 -4.14 9.54 -2.85
N ILE A 66 -5.01 10.14 -2.02
CA ILE A 66 -5.84 9.43 -1.06
C ILE A 66 -6.71 8.38 -1.77
N PHE A 67 -7.31 8.76 -2.91
CA PHE A 67 -8.13 7.83 -3.67
C PHE A 67 -7.32 6.68 -4.28
N ALA A 68 -6.10 6.96 -4.74
CA ALA A 68 -5.19 5.95 -5.27
C ALA A 68 -4.80 4.90 -4.21
N VAL A 69 -4.39 5.35 -3.02
CA VAL A 69 -4.02 4.42 -1.93
C VAL A 69 -5.23 3.66 -1.40
N PHE A 70 -6.42 4.28 -1.36
CA PHE A 70 -7.67 3.63 -1.00
C PHE A 70 -8.04 2.51 -1.98
N MET A 71 -8.00 2.79 -3.29
CA MET A 71 -8.27 1.78 -4.33
C MET A 71 -7.30 0.60 -4.25
N TRP A 72 -6.04 0.88 -3.94
CA TRP A 72 -5.05 -0.16 -3.69
C TRP A 72 -5.41 -1.01 -2.45
N GLY A 73 -5.79 -0.37 -1.35
CA GLY A 73 -6.24 -1.06 -0.13
C GLY A 73 -7.46 -1.97 -0.36
N LEU A 74 -8.45 -1.49 -1.13
CA LEU A 74 -9.61 -2.29 -1.52
C LEU A 74 -9.22 -3.52 -2.32
N TYR A 75 -8.29 -3.39 -3.27
CA TYR A 75 -7.77 -4.54 -4.00
C TYR A 75 -7.12 -5.56 -3.06
N CYS A 76 -6.26 -5.11 -2.14
CA CYS A 76 -5.60 -5.99 -1.19
C CYS A 76 -6.60 -6.69 -0.26
N ALA A 77 -7.67 -6.00 0.14
CA ALA A 77 -8.76 -6.60 0.89
C ALA A 77 -9.45 -7.71 0.09
N PHE A 78 -9.81 -7.41 -1.17
CA PHE A 78 -10.43 -8.39 -2.06
C PHE A 78 -9.52 -9.61 -2.29
N ALA A 79 -8.26 -9.41 -2.62
CA ALA A 79 -7.30 -10.51 -2.84
C ALA A 79 -7.12 -11.38 -1.57
N ALA A 80 -7.16 -10.77 -0.39
CA ALA A 80 -7.02 -11.49 0.86
C ALA A 80 -8.28 -12.29 1.27
N THR A 81 -9.48 -11.95 0.78
CA THR A 81 -10.68 -12.77 1.03
C THR A 81 -10.58 -14.16 0.41
N GLU A 82 -9.81 -14.31 -0.67
CA GLU A 82 -9.58 -15.57 -1.35
C GLU A 82 -8.73 -16.58 -0.54
N TYR A 83 -8.09 -16.12 0.53
CA TYR A 83 -7.16 -16.95 1.30
C TYR A 83 -7.79 -18.27 1.79
N ARG A 84 -9.05 -18.24 2.22
CA ARG A 84 -9.72 -19.45 2.69
C ARG A 84 -9.92 -20.48 1.58
N SER A 85 -10.35 -20.05 0.39
CA SER A 85 -10.53 -20.93 -0.77
C SER A 85 -9.18 -21.57 -1.15
N LEU A 86 -8.11 -20.78 -1.14
CA LEU A 86 -6.76 -21.25 -1.41
C LEU A 86 -6.27 -22.25 -0.34
N ARG A 87 -6.66 -22.08 0.92
CA ARG A 87 -6.40 -23.05 1.99
C ARG A 87 -7.12 -24.38 1.74
N GLY A 88 -8.37 -24.33 1.28
CA GLY A 88 -9.12 -25.52 0.87
C GLY A 88 -8.46 -26.30 -0.28
N LEU A 89 -7.72 -25.60 -1.15
CA LEU A 89 -6.92 -26.19 -2.23
C LEU A 89 -5.52 -26.66 -1.77
N GLY A 90 -5.23 -26.67 -0.47
CA GLY A 90 -3.98 -27.19 0.09
C GLY A 90 -2.84 -26.16 0.18
N MET A 91 -3.12 -24.87 0.00
CA MET A 91 -2.09 -23.82 0.12
C MET A 91 -1.55 -23.72 1.53
N ARG A 92 -0.23 -23.63 1.66
CA ARG A 92 0.44 -23.45 2.96
C ARG A 92 0.37 -21.98 3.41
N PRO A 93 0.06 -21.68 4.69
CA PRO A 93 0.01 -20.30 5.20
C PRO A 93 1.29 -19.51 4.92
N ARG A 94 2.45 -20.13 5.07
CA ARG A 94 3.75 -19.48 4.81
C ARG A 94 3.89 -19.03 3.36
N GLN A 95 3.47 -19.82 2.38
CA GLN A 95 3.55 -19.45 0.96
C GLN A 95 2.68 -18.24 0.66
N TRP A 96 1.44 -18.24 1.17
CA TRP A 96 0.52 -17.13 0.97
C TRP A 96 1.04 -15.84 1.64
N LEU A 97 1.49 -15.92 2.89
CA LEU A 97 2.05 -14.78 3.62
C LEU A 97 3.30 -14.19 2.91
N THR A 98 4.22 -15.05 2.46
CA THR A 98 5.40 -14.60 1.70
C THR A 98 5.00 -13.90 0.40
N SER A 99 4.01 -14.46 -0.32
CA SER A 99 3.47 -13.87 -1.54
C SER A 99 2.81 -12.52 -1.28
N MET A 100 2.01 -12.42 -0.23
CA MET A 100 1.37 -11.19 0.20
C MET A 100 2.40 -10.10 0.49
N HIS A 101 3.37 -10.40 1.37
CA HIS A 101 4.42 -9.43 1.71
C HIS A 101 5.22 -8.98 0.47
N ALA A 102 5.63 -9.93 -0.38
CA ALA A 102 6.36 -9.61 -1.61
C ALA A 102 5.53 -8.72 -2.55
N THR A 103 4.23 -8.99 -2.70
CA THR A 103 3.33 -8.16 -3.51
C THR A 103 3.20 -6.76 -2.91
N LEU A 104 2.92 -6.64 -1.61
CA LEU A 104 2.73 -5.35 -0.96
C LEU A 104 3.98 -4.46 -1.04
N TRP A 105 5.15 -5.01 -0.77
CA TRP A 105 6.40 -4.27 -0.87
C TRP A 105 6.74 -3.87 -2.30
N LEU A 106 6.64 -4.79 -3.26
CA LEU A 106 6.96 -4.51 -4.66
C LEU A 106 6.04 -3.44 -5.23
N THR A 107 4.73 -3.56 -5.00
CA THR A 107 3.76 -2.60 -5.51
C THR A 107 3.87 -1.24 -4.82
N ALA A 108 4.18 -1.19 -3.52
CA ALA A 108 4.43 0.06 -2.82
C ALA A 108 5.63 0.82 -3.42
N LEU A 109 6.71 0.11 -3.75
CA LEU A 109 7.87 0.70 -4.41
C LEU A 109 7.54 1.19 -5.83
N ILE A 110 6.80 0.39 -6.62
CA ILE A 110 6.42 0.75 -7.99
C ILE A 110 5.48 1.96 -7.98
N PHE A 111 4.40 1.93 -7.20
CA PHE A 111 3.44 3.03 -7.14
C PHE A 111 4.05 4.28 -6.51
N GLY A 112 4.90 4.12 -5.49
CA GLY A 112 5.69 5.21 -4.93
C GLY A 112 6.60 5.86 -5.96
N ALA A 113 7.27 5.08 -6.80
CA ALA A 113 8.12 5.57 -7.87
C ALA A 113 7.30 6.32 -8.96
N VAL A 114 6.14 5.79 -9.34
CA VAL A 114 5.24 6.44 -10.31
C VAL A 114 4.75 7.78 -9.76
N ALA A 115 4.25 7.81 -8.52
CA ALA A 115 3.76 9.02 -7.86
C ALA A 115 4.86 10.08 -7.71
N TRP A 116 6.04 9.65 -7.27
CA TRP A 116 7.20 10.51 -7.13
C TRP A 116 7.66 11.10 -8.48
N THR A 117 7.70 10.28 -9.53
CA THR A 117 8.08 10.73 -10.88
C THR A 117 7.08 11.74 -11.42
N ALA A 118 5.77 11.47 -11.29
CA ALA A 118 4.73 12.40 -11.70
C ALA A 118 4.82 13.73 -10.96
N TYR A 119 5.01 13.69 -9.64
CA TYR A 119 5.21 14.87 -8.81
C TYR A 119 6.47 15.66 -9.23
N TYR A 120 7.60 14.96 -9.45
CA TYR A 120 8.87 15.59 -9.85
C TYR A 120 8.76 16.30 -11.20
N ILE A 121 8.11 15.66 -12.18
CA ILE A 121 7.88 16.27 -13.51
C ILE A 121 7.00 17.52 -13.36
N ALA A 122 5.94 17.45 -12.57
CA ALA A 122 5.07 18.60 -12.31
C ALA A 122 5.81 19.75 -11.63
N LEU A 123 6.68 19.45 -10.67
CA LEU A 123 7.51 20.45 -10.00
C LEU A 123 8.45 21.16 -10.97
N GLN A 124 9.10 20.42 -11.89
CA GLN A 124 9.98 21.00 -12.91
C GLN A 124 9.23 21.85 -13.95
N SER A 125 7.99 21.50 -14.26
CA SER A 125 7.13 22.24 -15.19
C SER A 125 6.47 23.47 -14.56
N GLY A 126 6.61 23.68 -13.25
CA GLY A 126 5.94 24.75 -12.50
C GLY A 126 4.43 24.55 -12.34
N ALA A 127 3.92 23.37 -12.71
CA ALA A 127 2.48 23.12 -12.76
C ALA A 127 1.84 22.93 -11.38
N TYR A 128 2.55 22.34 -10.40
CA TYR A 128 2.02 22.12 -9.05
C TYR A 128 3.11 21.88 -8.01
N ALA A 129 3.25 22.81 -7.07
CA ALA A 129 4.20 22.68 -5.96
C ALA A 129 3.59 22.12 -4.66
N ASN A 130 2.27 22.10 -4.53
CA ASN A 130 1.60 21.85 -3.25
C ASN A 130 0.91 20.48 -3.23
N SER A 131 1.63 19.47 -2.77
CA SER A 131 1.05 18.18 -2.38
C SER A 131 1.39 17.93 -0.91
N SER A 132 0.41 17.64 -0.06
CA SER A 132 0.65 17.26 1.34
C SER A 132 1.38 15.92 1.51
N TRP A 133 1.54 15.18 0.41
CA TRP A 133 2.39 13.98 0.37
C TRP A 133 3.87 14.30 0.17
N ALA A 134 4.19 15.53 -0.27
CA ALA A 134 5.55 15.92 -0.63
C ALA A 134 6.22 16.67 0.51
N ILE A 135 7.47 16.35 0.74
CA ILE A 135 8.35 17.01 1.69
C ILE A 135 9.22 17.97 0.90
N THR A 136 9.02 19.28 1.09
CA THR A 136 9.71 20.33 0.34
C THR A 136 10.79 21.00 1.18
N PRO A 137 11.89 21.48 0.55
CA PRO A 137 12.83 22.37 1.22
C PRO A 137 12.10 23.66 1.62
N GLY A 138 12.02 23.96 2.88
CA GLY A 138 11.24 25.10 3.42
C GLY A 138 10.17 24.65 4.41
N THR A 139 9.66 23.42 4.30
CA THR A 139 8.92 22.75 5.36
C THR A 139 9.85 22.02 6.33
N VAL A 140 11.09 21.76 5.90
CA VAL A 140 12.13 21.07 6.69
C VAL A 140 13.48 21.72 6.41
N GLU A 141 14.28 21.99 7.44
CA GLU A 141 15.69 22.34 7.30
C GLU A 141 16.51 21.10 6.89
N ALA A 142 16.32 20.64 5.66
CA ALA A 142 16.99 19.47 5.15
C ALA A 142 17.52 19.68 3.73
N SER A 143 18.51 18.88 3.35
CA SER A 143 19.07 18.95 1.99
C SER A 143 18.04 18.52 0.94
N LEU A 144 18.11 19.10 -0.25
CA LEU A 144 17.23 18.78 -1.38
C LEU A 144 17.17 17.26 -1.70
N PRO A 145 18.30 16.51 -1.74
CA PRO A 145 18.28 15.07 -1.94
C PRO A 145 17.50 14.32 -0.86
N PHE A 146 17.58 14.79 0.38
CA PHE A 146 16.81 14.21 1.48
C PHE A 146 15.31 14.42 1.29
N CYS A 147 14.87 15.61 0.91
CA CYS A 147 13.46 15.91 0.64
C CYS A 147 12.90 15.03 -0.48
N TYR A 148 13.67 14.78 -1.53
CA TYR A 148 13.26 13.87 -2.60
C TYR A 148 13.12 12.42 -2.13
N ALA A 149 14.09 11.92 -1.36
CA ALA A 149 14.04 10.56 -0.81
C ALA A 149 12.87 10.39 0.18
N ALA A 150 12.64 11.38 1.04
CA ALA A 150 11.56 11.39 2.00
C ALA A 150 10.18 11.46 1.32
N THR A 151 10.04 12.26 0.25
CA THR A 151 8.83 12.32 -0.57
C THR A 151 8.53 10.97 -1.24
N PHE A 152 9.53 10.33 -1.84
CA PHE A 152 9.37 8.97 -2.36
C PHE A 152 8.90 8.00 -1.26
N GLY A 153 9.55 8.05 -0.09
CA GLY A 153 9.18 7.25 1.08
C GLY A 153 7.74 7.48 1.51
N SER A 154 7.27 8.73 1.52
CA SER A 154 5.88 9.08 1.85
C SER A 154 4.88 8.40 0.92
N PHE A 155 5.08 8.50 -0.40
CA PHE A 155 4.21 7.83 -1.38
C PHE A 155 4.25 6.31 -1.23
N ALA A 156 5.43 5.72 -1.06
CA ALA A 156 5.57 4.27 -0.90
C ALA A 156 4.91 3.77 0.41
N CYS A 157 5.10 4.50 1.52
CA CYS A 157 4.50 4.18 2.81
C CYS A 157 2.97 4.22 2.76
N GLY A 158 2.37 5.22 2.09
CA GLY A 158 0.92 5.29 1.92
C GLY A 158 0.35 4.00 1.28
N HIS A 159 0.97 3.52 0.20
CA HIS A 159 0.56 2.27 -0.44
C HIS A 159 0.81 1.04 0.42
N LEU A 160 1.93 1.02 1.14
CA LEU A 160 2.30 -0.12 1.99
C LEU A 160 1.30 -0.28 3.14
N ILE A 161 0.97 0.81 3.84
CA ILE A 161 0.05 0.79 4.98
C ILE A 161 -1.34 0.38 4.51
N THR A 162 -1.88 1.06 3.49
CA THR A 162 -3.22 0.74 2.99
C THR A 162 -3.30 -0.67 2.43
N GLY A 163 -2.23 -1.19 1.84
CA GLY A 163 -2.12 -2.57 1.42
C GLY A 163 -2.19 -3.55 2.59
N TYR A 164 -1.45 -3.33 3.68
CA TYR A 164 -1.50 -4.17 4.88
C TYR A 164 -2.85 -4.11 5.57
N VAL A 165 -3.42 -2.93 5.67
CA VAL A 165 -4.74 -2.74 6.25
C VAL A 165 -5.80 -3.44 5.40
N GLY A 166 -5.77 -3.27 4.09
CA GLY A 166 -6.65 -3.98 3.17
C GLY A 166 -6.52 -5.50 3.32
N ALA A 167 -5.29 -6.02 3.34
CA ALA A 167 -5.05 -7.44 3.53
C ALA A 167 -5.59 -7.94 4.90
N LEU A 168 -5.44 -7.16 5.97
CA LEU A 168 -6.01 -7.49 7.28
C LEU A 168 -7.53 -7.57 7.21
N ILE A 169 -8.20 -6.60 6.59
CA ILE A 169 -9.65 -6.61 6.37
C ILE A 169 -10.07 -7.90 5.65
N GLY A 170 -9.41 -8.22 4.56
CA GLY A 170 -9.73 -9.42 3.78
C GLY A 170 -9.56 -10.71 4.57
N VAL A 171 -8.49 -10.82 5.39
CA VAL A 171 -8.27 -11.98 6.26
C VAL A 171 -9.33 -12.08 7.34
N VAL A 172 -9.73 -10.95 7.97
CA VAL A 172 -10.82 -10.91 8.96
C VAL A 172 -12.13 -11.37 8.33
N VAL A 173 -12.49 -10.86 7.15
CA VAL A 173 -13.68 -11.27 6.40
C VAL A 173 -13.63 -12.76 6.06
N SER A 174 -12.47 -13.26 5.63
CA SER A 174 -12.24 -14.68 5.32
C SER A 174 -12.39 -15.58 6.56
N SER A 175 -12.01 -15.07 7.75
CA SER A 175 -12.15 -15.81 9.01
C SER A 175 -13.60 -15.93 9.50
N ALA A 176 -14.44 -14.96 9.19
CA ALA A 176 -15.83 -14.84 9.67
C ALA A 176 -16.85 -15.66 8.84
N ASN A 177 -16.47 -16.78 8.29
CA ASN A 177 -17.19 -17.52 7.24
C ASN A 177 -18.59 -18.05 7.58
N GLN A 178 -18.95 -18.17 8.83
CA GLN A 178 -20.28 -18.64 9.25
C GLN A 178 -21.23 -17.49 9.63
N SER A 179 -20.71 -16.26 9.60
CA SER A 179 -21.54 -15.09 9.90
C SER A 179 -22.40 -14.70 8.70
N SER A 180 -23.59 -14.18 8.97
CA SER A 180 -24.49 -13.65 7.95
C SER A 180 -23.79 -12.56 7.13
N LEU A 181 -24.23 -12.33 5.89
CA LEU A 181 -23.74 -11.24 5.05
C LEU A 181 -23.75 -9.89 5.79
N PHE A 182 -24.77 -9.68 6.62
CA PHE A 182 -24.93 -8.48 7.44
C PHE A 182 -23.75 -8.29 8.42
N VAL A 183 -23.33 -9.35 9.13
CA VAL A 183 -22.19 -9.28 10.06
C VAL A 183 -20.89 -8.97 9.32
N ARG A 184 -20.69 -9.53 8.11
CA ARG A 184 -19.52 -9.20 7.28
C ARG A 184 -19.51 -7.74 6.85
N LEU A 185 -20.66 -7.21 6.42
CA LEU A 185 -20.78 -5.81 6.04
C LEU A 185 -20.55 -4.89 7.23
N LEU A 186 -21.06 -5.22 8.42
CA LEU A 186 -20.79 -4.47 9.66
C LEU A 186 -19.30 -4.49 10.03
N LEU A 187 -18.64 -5.64 9.91
CA LEU A 187 -17.19 -5.75 10.16
C LEU A 187 -16.40 -4.88 9.17
N ILE A 188 -16.70 -4.95 7.89
CA ILE A 188 -16.06 -4.13 6.86
C ILE A 188 -16.31 -2.64 7.15
N ALA A 189 -17.55 -2.25 7.40
CA ALA A 189 -17.88 -0.86 7.73
C ALA A 189 -17.17 -0.39 9.00
N GLY A 190 -17.16 -1.21 10.06
CA GLY A 190 -16.47 -0.90 11.31
C GLY A 190 -14.95 -0.75 11.12
N ILE A 191 -14.32 -1.57 10.29
CA ILE A 191 -12.91 -1.45 9.98
C ILE A 191 -12.63 -0.20 9.13
N ILE A 192 -13.45 0.08 8.12
CA ILE A 192 -13.33 1.30 7.31
C ILE A 192 -13.47 2.55 8.19
N ILE A 193 -14.49 2.60 9.04
CA ILE A 193 -14.69 3.71 9.99
C ILE A 193 -13.51 3.79 10.96
N GLY A 194 -13.06 2.67 11.52
CA GLY A 194 -11.91 2.59 12.40
C GLY A 194 -10.62 3.11 11.75
N LEU A 195 -10.45 2.87 10.44
CA LEU A 195 -9.33 3.38 9.67
C LEU A 195 -9.39 4.89 9.48
N PHE A 196 -10.55 5.44 9.11
CA PHE A 196 -10.71 6.89 9.02
C PHE A 196 -10.51 7.58 10.36
N LEU A 197 -10.99 6.98 11.46
CA LEU A 197 -10.75 7.50 12.81
C LEU A 197 -9.28 7.40 13.20
N ALA A 198 -8.62 6.28 12.89
CA ALA A 198 -7.19 6.10 13.17
C ALA A 198 -6.33 7.08 12.35
N ASP A 199 -6.68 7.32 11.09
CA ASP A 199 -6.02 8.30 10.23
C ASP A 199 -6.22 9.73 10.76
N GLY A 200 -7.42 10.09 11.16
CA GLY A 200 -7.71 11.38 11.82
C GLY A 200 -6.96 11.56 13.14
N ILE A 201 -6.92 10.53 13.99
CA ILE A 201 -6.14 10.53 15.23
C ILE A 201 -4.65 10.63 14.92
N LEU A 202 -4.17 9.90 13.92
CA LEU A 202 -2.78 9.93 13.49
C LEU A 202 -2.37 11.32 13.02
N ILE A 203 -3.18 11.95 12.17
CA ILE A 203 -2.95 13.32 11.69
C ILE A 203 -2.91 14.29 12.87
N THR A 204 -3.89 14.21 13.79
CA THR A 204 -3.94 15.07 14.98
C THR A 204 -2.74 14.85 15.90
N LEU A 205 -2.31 13.61 16.10
CA LEU A 205 -1.11 13.31 16.89
C LEU A 205 0.15 13.83 16.18
N VAL A 206 0.28 13.63 14.88
CA VAL A 206 1.41 14.14 14.10
C VAL A 206 1.45 15.66 14.14
N GLU A 207 0.32 16.34 14.00
CA GLU A 207 0.22 17.79 14.14
C GLU A 207 0.55 18.26 15.58
N SER A 208 0.08 17.56 16.59
CA SER A 208 0.33 17.89 18.01
C SER A 208 1.80 17.69 18.40
N PHE A 209 2.43 16.62 17.94
CA PHE A 209 3.86 16.35 18.21
C PHE A 209 4.79 17.08 17.25
N GLY A 210 4.36 17.34 16.02
CA GLY A 210 5.16 18.04 14.99
C GLY A 210 5.18 19.56 15.15
N ALA A 211 4.10 20.14 15.67
CA ALA A 211 4.00 21.58 15.86
C ALA A 211 4.85 22.12 17.03
N ALA A 212 5.23 21.26 17.99
CA ALA A 212 5.80 21.75 19.25
C ALA A 212 7.33 21.90 19.26
N GLU A 213 8.13 21.09 18.59
CA GLU A 213 9.60 21.15 18.80
C GLU A 213 10.51 20.72 17.62
N ILE A 214 10.03 20.08 16.55
CA ILE A 214 10.93 19.49 15.53
C ILE A 214 10.77 20.11 14.12
N GLY A 215 9.81 21.00 13.92
CA GLY A 215 9.63 21.71 12.63
C GLY A 215 9.23 20.82 11.43
N ALA A 216 9.01 19.51 11.62
CA ALA A 216 8.65 18.59 10.55
C ALA A 216 7.83 17.38 11.04
N PRO A 217 6.59 17.19 10.58
CA PRO A 217 5.73 16.07 10.97
C PRO A 217 6.19 14.70 10.40
N TRP A 218 7.08 14.69 9.44
CA TRP A 218 7.45 13.51 8.68
C TRP A 218 8.12 12.37 9.46
N PRO A 219 8.99 12.58 10.48
CA PRO A 219 9.55 11.45 11.23
C PRO A 219 8.46 10.68 12.00
N GLY A 220 7.50 11.41 12.56
CA GLY A 220 6.33 10.82 13.21
C GLY A 220 5.51 9.97 12.24
N MET A 221 5.26 10.47 11.04
CA MET A 221 4.51 9.76 10.00
C MET A 221 5.17 8.42 9.66
N PHE A 222 6.49 8.37 9.43
CA PHE A 222 7.19 7.11 9.14
C PHE A 222 7.20 6.14 10.33
N PHE A 223 7.35 6.66 11.55
CA PHE A 223 7.30 5.86 12.76
C PHE A 223 5.92 5.21 12.94
N PHE A 224 4.85 5.98 12.88
CA PHE A 224 3.48 5.47 13.03
C PHE A 224 3.09 4.56 11.86
N ALA A 225 3.53 4.87 10.64
CA ALA A 225 3.34 4.01 9.49
C ALA A 225 4.00 2.64 9.67
N GLY A 226 5.23 2.62 10.15
CA GLY A 226 5.95 1.38 10.47
C GLY A 226 5.26 0.59 11.59
N LEU A 227 4.82 1.25 12.65
CA LEU A 227 4.09 0.63 13.76
C LEU A 227 2.75 0.03 13.29
N ALA A 228 1.97 0.76 12.51
CA ALA A 228 0.72 0.28 11.94
C ALA A 228 0.94 -0.95 11.04
N ALA A 229 1.94 -0.90 10.16
CA ALA A 229 2.30 -2.04 9.31
C ALA A 229 2.73 -3.26 10.14
N LEU A 230 3.49 -3.08 11.22
CA LEU A 230 3.88 -4.16 12.14
C LEU A 230 2.68 -4.78 12.84
N ILE A 231 1.76 -3.96 13.37
CA ILE A 231 0.54 -4.43 14.03
C ILE A 231 -0.33 -5.21 13.04
N CYS A 232 -0.56 -4.67 11.83
CA CYS A 232 -1.32 -5.36 10.80
C CYS A 232 -0.65 -6.70 10.41
N THR A 233 0.66 -6.70 10.23
CA THR A 233 1.44 -7.91 9.92
C THR A 233 1.26 -8.97 11.00
N ALA A 234 1.43 -8.60 12.28
CA ALA A 234 1.26 -9.53 13.41
C ALA A 234 -0.17 -10.09 13.44
N ALA A 235 -1.18 -9.24 13.29
CA ALA A 235 -2.58 -9.66 13.26
C ALA A 235 -2.88 -10.61 12.10
N ILE A 236 -2.40 -10.31 10.88
CA ILE A 236 -2.56 -11.16 9.71
C ILE A 236 -1.91 -12.52 9.95
N HIS A 237 -0.69 -12.56 10.48
CA HIS A 237 0.01 -13.81 10.76
C HIS A 237 -0.73 -14.68 11.78
N LEU A 238 -1.30 -14.08 12.82
CA LEU A 238 -2.07 -14.79 13.85
C LEU A 238 -3.38 -15.34 13.27
N LEU A 239 -4.13 -14.52 12.53
CA LEU A 239 -5.41 -14.90 11.93
C LEU A 239 -5.23 -15.94 10.82
N ALA A 240 -4.28 -15.75 9.92
CA ALA A 240 -4.03 -16.67 8.81
C ALA A 240 -3.68 -18.09 9.27
N ARG A 241 -3.05 -18.25 10.43
CA ARG A 241 -2.79 -19.57 11.02
C ARG A 241 -4.04 -20.24 11.59
N ARG A 242 -5.03 -19.46 12.01
CA ARG A 242 -6.27 -19.95 12.63
C ARG A 242 -7.35 -20.30 11.62
N ILE A 243 -7.28 -19.77 10.39
CA ILE A 243 -8.26 -20.07 9.34
C ILE A 243 -8.07 -21.52 8.90
N GLN A 244 -9.09 -22.32 9.19
CA GLN A 244 -9.19 -23.68 8.69
C GLN A 244 -9.91 -23.70 7.33
N PRO A 245 -9.61 -24.67 6.47
CA PRO A 245 -10.25 -24.82 5.17
C PRO A 245 -11.75 -25.05 5.27
#